data_36b8feafff0d9ea0175ec2726546e7ac
#
_entry.id   36b8feafff0d9ea0175ec2726546e7ac
#
_cell.length_a   1.000
_cell.length_b   1.000
_cell.length_c   1.000
_cell.angle_alpha   90.00
_cell.angle_beta   90.00
_cell.angle_gamma   90.00
#
_symmetry.space_group_name_H-M   'P 1'
#
loop_
_entity.id
_entity.type
_entity.pdbx_description
1 polymer ?
#
loop_
_entity_poly.entity_id
_entity_poly.type
_entity_poly.pdbx_seq_one_letter_code
_entity_poly.pdbx_strand_id
1 'polypeptide(L)'
;MKTNLLTALTLSLGMIISASCARQSVSTSIENCEVAPAMDSLFSSMFGRNEPGAIVGIYSHGEPVYLRGFGKARLDTDKPYTDSTATNICSATKSFTTVAVLKLVSQGKLSLNSTIADFFPNFKSPVFREITLRHILSNTTGLPDNRPRNPDQWVSYIKRHDSTFGISDDYMLYGREPEMIKFLETVDHLETQPGTAYRYLDPPFMLLSTVIEKASGIPFEKYMADSIFTPAGLTETRFFDPDVQIRNEAHGYGQADGLSEDDQFVSEDGRWEEYDYGEAAFFPTRADRGIYTTARDYFKWLKALLEGRIIDNASVVERYNWQISTKIPGIGYGLGVFLESAPDYPYKAFHMSYNGGFSVYQCYYPDNDLAIFVFSNRPDWDRLETGKKISAIFRRFNWI
;
A
#
# COMPACT_ATOMS: atom_id res chain seq x y z
N MET A 1 10.74 12.10 -89.67
CA MET A 1 9.55 12.52 -88.90
C MET A 1 9.30 11.51 -87.77
N LYS A 2 9.11 12.00 -86.67
CA LYS A 2 8.76 11.39 -85.32
C LYS A 2 9.93 11.17 -84.38
N THR A 3 10.05 12.10 -83.50
CA THR A 3 10.83 12.22 -82.32
C THR A 3 10.43 11.18 -81.24
N ASN A 4 11.42 10.52 -80.66
CA ASN A 4 11.25 9.73 -79.46
C ASN A 4 11.86 10.44 -78.26
N LEU A 5 11.06 10.74 -77.29
CA LEU A 5 11.42 11.31 -75.99
C LEU A 5 11.79 10.16 -75.05
N LEU A 6 13.06 10.14 -74.56
CA LEU A 6 13.48 9.28 -73.42
C LEU A 6 13.17 10.01 -72.12
N THR A 7 12.34 9.39 -71.35
CA THR A 7 12.06 9.83 -69.99
C THR A 7 12.99 9.05 -69.04
N ALA A 8 13.90 9.77 -68.37
CA ALA A 8 14.75 9.23 -67.33
C ALA A 8 13.97 9.13 -65.99
N LEU A 9 13.89 7.92 -65.45
CA LEU A 9 13.34 7.65 -64.14
C LEU A 9 14.47 7.77 -63.13
N THR A 10 14.47 8.82 -62.31
CA THR A 10 15.34 8.95 -61.11
C THR A 10 14.65 8.28 -59.93
N LEU A 11 15.19 7.15 -59.48
CA LEU A 11 14.82 6.56 -58.19
C LEU A 11 15.45 7.38 -57.04
N SER A 12 14.64 8.12 -56.31
CA SER A 12 15.00 8.70 -55.05
C SER A 12 14.76 7.67 -53.95
N LEU A 13 15.85 7.13 -53.38
CA LEU A 13 15.85 6.25 -52.20
C LEU A 13 15.57 7.11 -51.00
N GLY A 14 14.32 7.18 -50.55
CA GLY A 14 13.97 7.82 -49.28
C GLY A 14 14.41 6.98 -48.08
N MET A 15 15.48 7.40 -47.39
CA MET A 15 15.81 6.91 -46.06
C MET A 15 14.70 7.33 -45.12
N ILE A 16 13.86 6.38 -44.70
CA ILE A 16 12.97 6.55 -43.54
C ILE A 16 13.84 6.40 -42.28
N ILE A 17 14.30 7.53 -41.73
CA ILE A 17 14.88 7.58 -40.39
C ILE A 17 13.68 7.43 -39.45
N SER A 18 13.44 6.22 -38.98
CA SER A 18 12.56 5.99 -37.82
C SER A 18 13.23 6.60 -36.58
N ALA A 19 12.92 7.86 -36.31
CA ALA A 19 13.23 8.46 -35.00
C ALA A 19 12.37 7.76 -33.95
N SER A 20 12.95 6.74 -33.35
CA SER A 20 12.44 6.19 -32.08
C SER A 20 12.53 7.30 -31.04
N CYS A 21 11.45 8.08 -30.90
CA CYS A 21 11.26 8.96 -29.75
C CYS A 21 11.07 8.07 -28.53
N ALA A 22 12.18 7.67 -27.89
CA ALA A 22 12.15 7.29 -26.51
C ALA A 22 11.62 8.51 -25.75
N ARG A 23 10.34 8.51 -25.42
CA ARG A 23 9.80 9.45 -24.42
C ARG A 23 10.55 9.18 -23.13
N GLN A 24 11.61 9.94 -22.88
CA GLN A 24 12.12 10.11 -21.53
C GLN A 24 10.94 10.55 -20.69
N SER A 25 10.59 9.77 -19.67
CA SER A 25 9.62 10.16 -18.67
C SER A 25 10.18 11.38 -17.97
N VAL A 26 9.73 12.56 -18.38
CA VAL A 26 10.04 13.79 -17.67
C VAL A 26 9.38 13.63 -16.31
N SER A 27 10.19 13.63 -15.25
CA SER A 27 9.70 13.69 -13.87
C SER A 27 8.89 14.96 -13.74
N THR A 28 7.57 14.81 -13.58
CA THR A 28 6.70 15.96 -13.36
C THR A 28 6.75 16.28 -11.88
N SER A 29 7.51 17.29 -11.48
CA SER A 29 7.37 17.86 -10.15
C SER A 29 6.23 18.88 -10.16
N ILE A 30 5.41 18.88 -9.10
CA ILE A 30 4.39 19.89 -8.82
C ILE A 30 4.84 20.60 -7.55
N GLU A 31 5.12 21.89 -7.63
CA GLU A 31 5.64 22.70 -6.51
C GLU A 31 4.82 23.98 -6.33
N ASN A 32 3.52 23.91 -6.60
CA ASN A 32 2.62 25.07 -6.63
C ASN A 32 2.04 25.42 -5.24
N CYS A 33 2.84 25.27 -4.17
CA CYS A 33 2.36 25.56 -2.83
C CYS A 33 3.48 26.13 -1.94
N GLU A 34 3.09 26.97 -0.98
CA GLU A 34 4.00 27.64 -0.05
C GLU A 34 4.75 26.70 0.90
N VAL A 35 4.23 25.48 1.12
CA VAL A 35 4.91 24.46 1.96
C VAL A 35 6.02 23.71 1.21
N ALA A 36 6.11 23.84 -0.12
CA ALA A 36 7.06 23.08 -0.93
C ALA A 36 8.52 23.22 -0.46
N PRO A 37 9.07 24.41 -0.17
CA PRO A 37 10.46 24.52 0.30
C PRO A 37 10.71 23.81 1.64
N ALA A 38 9.73 23.79 2.54
CA ALA A 38 9.85 23.12 3.82
C ALA A 38 9.78 21.59 3.66
N MET A 39 8.91 21.09 2.77
CA MET A 39 8.82 19.69 2.41
C MET A 39 10.09 19.21 1.73
N ASP A 40 10.62 20.00 0.79
CA ASP A 40 11.90 19.70 0.12
C ASP A 40 13.05 19.59 1.11
N SER A 41 13.15 20.53 2.06
CA SER A 41 14.17 20.48 3.10
C SER A 41 14.04 19.23 3.98
N LEU A 42 12.82 18.89 4.40
CA LEU A 42 12.57 17.71 5.23
C LEU A 42 12.99 16.43 4.50
N PHE A 43 12.46 16.20 3.30
CA PHE A 43 12.66 14.94 2.61
C PHE A 43 14.05 14.80 1.96
N SER A 44 14.68 15.90 1.54
CA SER A 44 16.09 15.86 1.08
C SER A 44 17.05 15.52 2.20
N SER A 45 16.73 15.82 3.45
CA SER A 45 17.54 15.43 4.60
C SER A 45 17.39 13.95 4.98
N MET A 46 16.28 13.31 4.55
CA MET A 46 15.97 11.91 4.86
C MET A 46 16.40 10.97 3.75
N PHE A 47 16.25 11.37 2.49
CA PHE A 47 16.48 10.53 1.33
C PHE A 47 17.61 11.10 0.47
N GLY A 48 18.82 10.51 0.63
CA GLY A 48 20.00 10.90 -0.11
C GLY A 48 19.85 10.67 -1.62
N ARG A 49 20.50 11.52 -2.43
CA ARG A 49 20.37 11.49 -3.89
C ARG A 49 20.70 10.14 -4.55
N ASN A 50 21.67 9.41 -3.98
CA ASN A 50 22.19 8.15 -4.52
C ASN A 50 21.77 6.93 -3.67
N GLU A 51 20.80 7.08 -2.81
CA GLU A 51 20.27 6.07 -1.92
C GLU A 51 18.84 5.70 -2.34
N PRO A 52 18.29 4.57 -1.84
CA PRO A 52 16.85 4.31 -1.96
C PRO A 52 16.06 5.49 -1.43
N GLY A 53 14.92 5.77 -2.04
CA GLY A 53 14.27 7.05 -1.86
C GLY A 53 12.78 6.96 -1.60
N ALA A 54 12.08 8.01 -2.03
CA ALA A 54 10.63 8.12 -1.87
C ALA A 54 10.01 9.01 -2.93
N ILE A 55 8.71 8.85 -3.13
CA ILE A 55 7.84 9.82 -3.79
C ILE A 55 6.90 10.43 -2.75
N VAL A 56 6.82 11.75 -2.73
CA VAL A 56 5.98 12.51 -1.80
C VAL A 56 4.95 13.31 -2.58
N GLY A 57 3.68 13.18 -2.22
CA GLY A 57 2.60 13.92 -2.85
C GLY A 57 1.66 14.54 -1.83
N ILE A 58 1.23 15.79 -2.08
CA ILE A 58 0.21 16.48 -1.29
C ILE A 58 -0.98 16.79 -2.20
N TYR A 59 -2.16 16.45 -1.70
CA TYR A 59 -3.46 16.71 -2.30
C TYR A 59 -4.22 17.69 -1.40
N SER A 60 -4.73 18.75 -1.97
CA SER A 60 -5.45 19.78 -1.22
C SER A 60 -6.59 20.32 -2.06
N HIS A 61 -7.81 20.38 -1.47
CA HIS A 61 -9.02 20.95 -2.09
C HIS A 61 -9.28 20.40 -3.50
N GLY A 62 -9.23 19.08 -3.63
CA GLY A 62 -9.56 18.41 -4.88
C GLY A 62 -8.41 18.29 -5.89
N GLU A 63 -7.21 18.86 -5.61
CA GLU A 63 -6.12 18.90 -6.59
C GLU A 63 -4.75 18.51 -5.99
N PRO A 64 -3.86 17.91 -6.77
CA PRO A 64 -2.46 17.76 -6.42
C PRO A 64 -1.76 19.13 -6.37
N VAL A 65 -1.16 19.48 -5.23
CA VAL A 65 -0.45 20.76 -5.05
C VAL A 65 1.05 20.61 -4.86
N TYR A 66 1.50 19.41 -4.51
CA TYR A 66 2.91 19.06 -4.38
C TYR A 66 3.14 17.62 -4.82
N LEU A 67 4.20 17.39 -5.59
CA LEU A 67 4.69 16.07 -5.97
C LEU A 67 6.18 16.15 -6.24
N ARG A 68 6.97 15.34 -5.53
CA ARG A 68 8.41 15.27 -5.73
C ARG A 68 8.99 13.91 -5.38
N GLY A 69 9.86 13.40 -6.25
CA GLY A 69 10.70 12.24 -6.00
C GLY A 69 12.02 12.61 -5.34
N PHE A 70 12.47 11.80 -4.40
CA PHE A 70 13.73 11.90 -3.69
C PHE A 70 14.47 10.57 -3.80
N GLY A 71 15.80 10.60 -3.97
CA GLY A 71 16.61 9.40 -4.09
C GLY A 71 16.29 8.55 -5.30
N LYS A 72 16.55 7.25 -5.21
CA LYS A 72 16.45 6.26 -6.28
C LYS A 72 15.31 5.28 -6.05
N ALA A 73 14.56 5.01 -7.11
CA ALA A 73 13.59 3.90 -7.16
C ALA A 73 14.31 2.55 -7.38
N ARG A 74 15.43 2.59 -8.10
CA ARG A 74 16.29 1.43 -8.39
C ARG A 74 17.75 1.84 -8.35
N LEU A 75 18.54 1.16 -7.53
CA LEU A 75 19.99 1.39 -7.43
C LEU A 75 20.75 0.73 -8.58
N ASP A 76 20.34 -0.47 -8.99
CA ASP A 76 20.98 -1.26 -10.06
C ASP A 76 20.99 -0.53 -11.42
N THR A 77 19.96 0.24 -11.71
CA THR A 77 19.78 0.99 -12.96
C THR A 77 19.84 2.51 -12.77
N ASP A 78 20.20 2.97 -11.59
CA ASP A 78 20.31 4.40 -11.21
C ASP A 78 19.01 5.21 -11.48
N LYS A 79 17.84 4.54 -11.46
CA LYS A 79 16.55 5.19 -11.76
C LYS A 79 16.08 6.04 -10.59
N PRO A 80 15.77 7.32 -10.80
CA PRO A 80 15.16 8.16 -9.77
C PRO A 80 13.70 7.80 -9.54
N TYR A 81 13.16 8.17 -8.38
CA TYR A 81 11.71 8.18 -8.18
C TYR A 81 11.04 9.21 -9.06
N THR A 82 9.93 8.82 -9.68
CA THR A 82 9.08 9.67 -10.52
C THR A 82 7.61 9.49 -10.15
N ASP A 83 6.76 10.35 -10.67
CA ASP A 83 5.30 10.25 -10.51
C ASP A 83 4.67 8.96 -11.06
N SER A 84 5.37 8.29 -12.00
CA SER A 84 4.98 7.01 -12.60
C SER A 84 5.73 5.80 -12.03
N THR A 85 6.53 5.98 -10.99
CA THR A 85 7.20 4.86 -10.33
C THR A 85 6.17 4.04 -9.56
N ALA A 86 6.03 2.77 -9.94
CA ALA A 86 5.17 1.82 -9.24
C ALA A 86 5.84 1.37 -7.94
N THR A 87 5.18 1.60 -6.82
CA THR A 87 5.69 1.28 -5.49
C THR A 87 4.69 0.41 -4.76
N ASN A 88 5.15 -0.63 -4.05
CA ASN A 88 4.29 -1.39 -3.16
C ASN A 88 3.82 -0.50 -2.01
N ILE A 89 2.52 -0.44 -1.79
CA ILE A 89 1.94 0.39 -0.72
C ILE A 89 1.69 -0.38 0.57
N CYS A 90 2.25 -1.57 0.69
CA CYS A 90 2.20 -2.36 1.91
C CYS A 90 0.76 -2.48 2.44
N SER A 91 0.60 -2.44 3.75
CA SER A 91 -0.71 -2.50 4.41
C SER A 91 -1.65 -1.33 4.11
N ALA A 92 -1.22 -0.27 3.39
CA ALA A 92 -2.15 0.72 2.85
C ALA A 92 -3.13 0.09 1.84
N THR A 93 -2.81 -1.09 1.28
CA THR A 93 -3.73 -1.98 0.55
C THR A 93 -5.03 -2.23 1.30
N LYS A 94 -4.99 -2.34 2.63
CA LYS A 94 -6.18 -2.52 3.48
C LYS A 94 -7.23 -1.43 3.29
N SER A 95 -6.80 -0.21 2.96
CA SER A 95 -7.71 0.89 2.64
C SER A 95 -8.55 0.60 1.40
N PHE A 96 -7.94 0.06 0.36
CA PHE A 96 -8.62 -0.31 -0.89
C PHE A 96 -9.58 -1.48 -0.67
N THR A 97 -9.14 -2.50 0.05
CA THR A 97 -9.97 -3.66 0.39
C THR A 97 -11.16 -3.27 1.26
N THR A 98 -10.95 -2.37 2.24
CA THR A 98 -12.05 -1.84 3.06
C THR A 98 -13.09 -1.12 2.20
N VAL A 99 -12.66 -0.29 1.26
CA VAL A 99 -13.56 0.41 0.33
C VAL A 99 -14.32 -0.58 -0.54
N ALA A 100 -13.69 -1.67 -0.99
CA ALA A 100 -14.35 -2.74 -1.74
C ALA A 100 -15.45 -3.43 -0.92
N VAL A 101 -15.18 -3.74 0.35
CA VAL A 101 -16.18 -4.28 1.27
C VAL A 101 -17.34 -3.29 1.49
N LEU A 102 -17.05 -2.02 1.77
CA LEU A 102 -18.06 -0.99 1.98
C LEU A 102 -18.92 -0.77 0.73
N LYS A 103 -18.32 -0.88 -0.46
CA LYS A 103 -19.09 -0.84 -1.72
C LYS A 103 -20.09 -1.99 -1.83
N LEU A 104 -19.69 -3.20 -1.48
CA LEU A 104 -20.61 -4.34 -1.46
C LEU A 104 -21.68 -4.21 -0.38
N VAL A 105 -21.35 -3.57 0.76
CA VAL A 105 -22.33 -3.23 1.80
C VAL A 105 -23.34 -2.22 1.28
N SER A 106 -22.92 -1.14 0.64
CA SER A 106 -23.84 -0.13 0.07
C SER A 106 -24.74 -0.71 -1.03
N GLN A 107 -24.29 -1.76 -1.71
CA GLN A 107 -25.08 -2.51 -2.70
C GLN A 107 -26.01 -3.57 -2.08
N GLY A 108 -26.02 -3.72 -0.77
CA GLY A 108 -26.82 -4.75 -0.07
C GLY A 108 -26.32 -6.19 -0.28
N LYS A 109 -25.13 -6.38 -0.84
CA LYS A 109 -24.52 -7.70 -1.07
C LYS A 109 -23.74 -8.24 0.14
N LEU A 110 -23.32 -7.35 1.03
CA LEU A 110 -22.67 -7.65 2.30
C LEU A 110 -23.37 -6.87 3.43
N SER A 111 -23.17 -7.34 4.65
CA SER A 111 -23.43 -6.58 5.87
C SER A 111 -22.16 -6.52 6.71
N LEU A 112 -21.88 -5.40 7.34
CA LEU A 112 -20.79 -5.31 8.32
C LEU A 112 -21.01 -6.27 9.51
N ASN A 113 -22.24 -6.75 9.72
CA ASN A 113 -22.60 -7.74 10.75
C ASN A 113 -22.52 -9.18 10.24
N SER A 114 -22.27 -9.43 8.94
CA SER A 114 -22.00 -10.78 8.44
C SER A 114 -20.75 -11.35 9.13
N THR A 115 -20.79 -12.63 9.46
CA THR A 115 -19.74 -13.30 10.23
C THR A 115 -18.74 -14.03 9.34
N ILE A 116 -17.56 -14.38 9.87
CA ILE A 116 -16.62 -15.24 9.15
C ILE A 116 -17.27 -16.57 8.79
N ALA A 117 -18.08 -17.16 9.67
CA ALA A 117 -18.75 -18.45 9.45
C ALA A 117 -19.69 -18.42 8.24
N ASP A 118 -20.27 -17.28 7.88
CA ASP A 118 -21.13 -17.13 6.70
C ASP A 118 -20.38 -17.39 5.38
N PHE A 119 -19.08 -17.11 5.38
CA PHE A 119 -18.23 -17.24 4.19
C PHE A 119 -17.30 -18.45 4.23
N PHE A 120 -16.98 -18.97 5.42
CA PHE A 120 -16.05 -20.09 5.61
C PHE A 120 -16.71 -21.25 6.35
N PRO A 121 -17.57 -22.04 5.67
CA PRO A 121 -18.32 -23.14 6.30
C PRO A 121 -17.41 -24.28 6.80
N ASN A 122 -16.16 -24.31 6.35
CA ASN A 122 -15.16 -25.27 6.81
C ASN A 122 -14.55 -24.88 8.17
N PHE A 123 -14.67 -23.63 8.60
CA PHE A 123 -14.22 -23.19 9.91
C PHE A 123 -15.17 -23.74 10.98
N LYS A 124 -14.76 -24.83 11.64
CA LYS A 124 -15.66 -25.59 12.54
C LYS A 124 -15.84 -24.98 13.91
N SER A 125 -14.87 -24.15 14.35
CA SER A 125 -14.96 -23.51 15.65
C SER A 125 -16.13 -22.52 15.73
N PRO A 126 -16.89 -22.53 16.83
CA PRO A 126 -18.01 -21.60 17.03
C PRO A 126 -17.55 -20.14 17.11
N VAL A 127 -16.29 -19.87 17.43
CA VAL A 127 -15.74 -18.50 17.55
C VAL A 127 -15.93 -17.68 16.27
N PHE A 128 -15.93 -18.32 15.10
CA PHE A 128 -16.12 -17.63 13.81
C PHE A 128 -17.54 -17.11 13.57
N ARG A 129 -18.51 -17.53 14.38
CA ARG A 129 -19.88 -16.96 14.37
C ARG A 129 -19.98 -15.67 15.15
N GLU A 130 -18.97 -15.36 15.98
CA GLU A 130 -18.93 -14.14 16.80
C GLU A 130 -18.15 -13.02 16.09
N ILE A 131 -17.29 -13.37 15.12
CA ILE A 131 -16.42 -12.41 14.43
C ILE A 131 -17.12 -11.90 13.17
N THR A 132 -17.47 -10.62 13.16
CA THR A 132 -18.12 -9.96 12.03
C THR A 132 -17.09 -9.29 11.10
N LEU A 133 -17.53 -8.90 9.90
CA LEU A 133 -16.72 -8.09 8.99
C LEU A 133 -16.32 -6.75 9.61
N ARG A 134 -17.17 -6.14 10.44
CA ARG A 134 -16.80 -4.96 11.23
C ARG A 134 -15.61 -5.22 12.13
N HIS A 135 -15.58 -6.35 12.82
CA HIS A 135 -14.47 -6.73 13.69
C HIS A 135 -13.16 -6.92 12.91
N ILE A 136 -13.23 -7.49 11.71
CA ILE A 136 -12.05 -7.60 10.83
C ILE A 136 -11.57 -6.21 10.44
N LEU A 137 -12.46 -5.37 9.89
CA LEU A 137 -12.11 -4.04 9.39
C LEU A 137 -11.61 -3.09 10.48
N SER A 138 -12.04 -3.29 11.74
CA SER A 138 -11.61 -2.49 12.90
C SER A 138 -10.45 -3.11 13.69
N ASN A 139 -9.90 -4.25 13.26
CA ASN A 139 -8.84 -4.96 13.98
C ASN A 139 -9.23 -5.32 15.44
N THR A 140 -10.47 -5.80 15.63
CA THR A 140 -11.04 -6.16 16.94
C THR A 140 -11.58 -7.60 16.95
N THR A 141 -11.01 -8.49 16.15
CA THR A 141 -11.49 -9.88 16.02
C THR A 141 -11.34 -10.72 17.27
N GLY A 142 -10.36 -10.40 18.12
CA GLY A 142 -10.01 -11.22 19.28
C GLY A 142 -9.25 -12.50 18.95
N LEU A 143 -8.95 -12.75 17.68
CA LEU A 143 -8.18 -13.93 17.24
C LEU A 143 -6.76 -13.93 17.81
N PRO A 144 -6.16 -15.10 18.06
CA PRO A 144 -4.77 -15.20 18.47
C PRO A 144 -3.84 -14.71 17.35
N ASP A 145 -2.70 -14.18 17.75
CA ASP A 145 -1.61 -13.81 16.85
C ASP A 145 -0.71 -15.05 16.63
N ASN A 146 -0.59 -15.48 15.41
CA ASN A 146 0.24 -16.62 15.04
C ASN A 146 1.71 -16.26 14.83
N ARG A 147 2.06 -14.96 14.86
CA ARG A 147 3.45 -14.53 14.72
C ARG A 147 4.29 -14.89 15.94
N PRO A 148 5.56 -15.27 15.77
CA PRO A 148 6.50 -15.39 16.87
C PRO A 148 6.52 -14.11 17.73
N ARG A 149 6.58 -14.29 19.07
CA ARG A 149 6.39 -13.17 20.02
C ARG A 149 7.68 -12.45 20.41
N ASN A 150 8.83 -12.98 20.03
CA ASN A 150 10.11 -12.33 20.32
C ASN A 150 11.10 -12.46 19.13
N PRO A 151 12.07 -11.53 19.02
CA PRO A 151 13.07 -11.53 17.94
C PRO A 151 13.87 -12.83 17.85
N ASP A 152 14.25 -13.44 18.97
CA ASP A 152 15.02 -14.69 18.98
C ASP A 152 14.23 -15.87 18.39
N GLN A 153 12.91 -15.89 18.61
CA GLN A 153 12.03 -16.91 18.02
C GLN A 153 11.95 -16.72 16.49
N TRP A 154 11.92 -15.50 16.01
CA TRP A 154 11.96 -15.20 14.57
C TRP A 154 13.30 -15.60 13.97
N VAL A 155 14.42 -15.21 14.56
CA VAL A 155 15.77 -15.62 14.12
C VAL A 155 15.93 -17.13 14.12
N SER A 156 15.46 -17.79 15.18
CA SER A 156 15.52 -19.25 15.30
C SER A 156 14.58 -19.96 14.33
N TYR A 157 13.44 -19.36 14.04
CA TYR A 157 12.46 -19.86 13.05
C TYR A 157 13.04 -19.73 11.65
N ILE A 158 13.52 -18.57 11.27
CA ILE A 158 14.18 -18.31 10.00
C ILE A 158 15.37 -19.24 9.78
N LYS A 159 16.33 -19.29 10.74
CA LYS A 159 17.56 -20.12 10.62
C LYS A 159 17.30 -21.62 10.53
N ARG A 160 16.20 -22.15 11.07
CA ARG A 160 15.89 -23.58 11.03
C ARG A 160 15.43 -24.05 9.67
N HIS A 161 15.04 -23.14 8.84
CA HIS A 161 14.26 -23.47 7.66
C HIS A 161 14.88 -22.98 6.36
N ASP A 162 16.12 -22.49 6.40
CA ASP A 162 16.78 -21.92 5.24
C ASP A 162 17.70 -22.88 4.51
N SER A 163 17.55 -22.97 3.19
CA SER A 163 18.51 -23.67 2.34
C SER A 163 19.30 -22.76 1.39
N THR A 164 18.94 -21.48 1.23
CA THR A 164 19.61 -20.59 0.25
C THR A 164 19.83 -19.16 0.73
N PHE A 165 18.95 -18.64 1.58
CA PHE A 165 19.02 -17.27 2.10
C PHE A 165 18.59 -17.15 3.57
N GLY A 166 18.45 -18.23 4.29
CA GLY A 166 17.96 -18.22 5.63
C GLY A 166 16.44 -18.21 5.78
N ILE A 167 15.67 -18.30 4.72
CA ILE A 167 14.20 -18.25 4.77
C ILE A 167 13.63 -19.61 4.43
N SER A 168 12.84 -20.16 5.34
CA SER A 168 12.20 -21.46 5.12
C SER A 168 10.99 -21.37 4.22
N ASP A 169 10.68 -22.52 3.63
CA ASP A 169 9.37 -22.73 3.03
C ASP A 169 8.24 -22.38 4.01
N ASP A 170 8.41 -22.61 5.33
CA ASP A 170 7.42 -22.27 6.35
C ASP A 170 7.29 -20.77 6.59
N TYR A 171 8.36 -19.98 6.49
CA TYR A 171 8.27 -18.54 6.54
C TYR A 171 7.62 -17.97 5.27
N MET A 172 7.96 -18.53 4.12
CA MET A 172 7.28 -18.26 2.86
C MET A 172 5.79 -18.60 2.94
N LEU A 173 5.43 -19.70 3.64
CA LEU A 173 4.06 -20.11 3.90
C LEU A 173 3.33 -19.14 4.84
N TYR A 174 4.02 -18.56 5.80
CA TYR A 174 3.45 -17.64 6.79
C TYR A 174 2.84 -16.37 6.16
N GLY A 175 3.40 -15.93 5.05
CA GLY A 175 2.89 -14.78 4.30
C GLY A 175 1.81 -15.09 3.27
N ARG A 176 1.58 -16.37 2.93
CA ARG A 176 0.64 -16.76 1.87
C ARG A 176 -0.79 -16.89 2.38
N GLU A 177 -1.73 -16.36 1.60
CA GLU A 177 -3.14 -16.38 1.92
C GLU A 177 -3.72 -17.80 2.17
N PRO A 178 -3.43 -18.84 1.34
CA PRO A 178 -3.94 -20.20 1.58
C PRO A 178 -3.48 -20.79 2.90
N GLU A 179 -2.24 -20.55 3.31
CA GLU A 179 -1.68 -21.05 4.56
C GLU A 179 -2.23 -20.31 5.77
N MET A 180 -2.49 -19.01 5.63
CA MET A 180 -3.19 -18.23 6.66
C MET A 180 -4.62 -18.73 6.87
N ILE A 181 -5.32 -19.08 5.80
CA ILE A 181 -6.66 -19.70 5.89
C ILE A 181 -6.58 -21.01 6.64
N LYS A 182 -5.61 -21.89 6.32
CA LYS A 182 -5.39 -23.15 7.05
C LYS A 182 -5.07 -22.93 8.52
N PHE A 183 -4.23 -21.94 8.84
CA PHE A 183 -3.97 -21.58 10.23
C PHE A 183 -5.27 -21.16 10.94
N LEU A 184 -6.06 -20.29 10.35
CA LEU A 184 -7.31 -19.83 10.94
C LEU A 184 -8.31 -20.98 11.12
N GLU A 185 -8.33 -22.01 10.25
CA GLU A 185 -9.14 -23.20 10.43
C GLU A 185 -8.85 -23.97 11.73
N THR A 186 -7.65 -23.83 12.28
CA THR A 186 -7.23 -24.50 13.52
C THR A 186 -7.57 -23.73 14.79
N VAL A 187 -8.02 -22.47 14.66
CA VAL A 187 -8.31 -21.61 15.81
C VAL A 187 -9.60 -22.06 16.48
N ASP A 188 -9.52 -22.37 17.77
CA ASP A 188 -10.62 -22.88 18.60
C ASP A 188 -11.02 -21.94 19.75
N HIS A 189 -10.27 -20.88 19.99
CA HIS A 189 -10.51 -19.90 21.05
C HIS A 189 -10.21 -18.47 20.61
N LEU A 190 -10.70 -17.51 21.37
CA LEU A 190 -10.41 -16.09 21.25
C LEU A 190 -9.59 -15.62 22.46
N GLU A 191 -8.61 -14.74 22.24
CA GLU A 191 -7.85 -14.10 23.32
C GLU A 191 -8.63 -12.96 23.96
N THR A 192 -9.54 -12.32 23.23
CA THR A 192 -10.48 -11.31 23.73
C THR A 192 -11.82 -11.45 23.01
N GLN A 193 -12.89 -10.93 23.63
CA GLN A 193 -14.18 -10.88 22.93
C GLN A 193 -14.11 -9.94 21.72
N PRO A 194 -14.70 -10.30 20.56
CA PRO A 194 -14.74 -9.45 19.39
C PRO A 194 -15.33 -8.07 19.71
N GLY A 195 -14.72 -7.02 19.20
CA GLY A 195 -15.13 -5.65 19.43
C GLY A 195 -14.61 -5.00 20.73
N THR A 196 -13.97 -5.75 21.65
CA THR A 196 -13.60 -5.22 22.97
C THR A 196 -12.14 -4.75 23.08
N ALA A 197 -11.25 -5.24 22.21
CA ALA A 197 -9.83 -4.87 22.24
C ALA A 197 -9.28 -4.72 20.83
N TYR A 198 -8.44 -3.71 20.66
CA TYR A 198 -7.68 -3.51 19.42
C TYR A 198 -6.45 -4.43 19.38
N ARG A 199 -6.31 -5.15 18.28
CA ARG A 199 -5.10 -5.87 17.92
C ARG A 199 -4.94 -5.87 16.40
N TYR A 200 -3.88 -5.26 15.90
CA TYR A 200 -3.58 -5.29 14.47
C TYR A 200 -3.15 -6.68 14.03
N LEU A 201 -3.94 -7.31 13.15
CA LEU A 201 -3.68 -8.64 12.61
C LEU A 201 -3.90 -8.65 11.10
N ASP A 202 -2.94 -9.23 10.36
CA ASP A 202 -3.04 -9.40 8.91
C ASP A 202 -3.94 -10.58 8.50
N PRO A 203 -3.86 -11.77 9.16
CA PRO A 203 -4.62 -12.94 8.71
C PRO A 203 -6.12 -12.73 8.54
N PRO A 204 -6.83 -12.03 9.44
CA PRO A 204 -8.26 -11.77 9.23
C PRO A 204 -8.55 -10.91 8.00
N PHE A 205 -7.67 -9.94 7.66
CA PHE A 205 -7.83 -9.13 6.46
C PHE A 205 -7.63 -9.94 5.18
N MET A 206 -6.78 -10.97 5.18
CA MET A 206 -6.61 -11.85 4.02
C MET A 206 -7.91 -12.59 3.66
N LEU A 207 -8.76 -12.90 4.64
CA LEU A 207 -10.07 -13.52 4.39
C LEU A 207 -10.98 -12.65 3.52
N LEU A 208 -10.77 -11.33 3.49
CA LEU A 208 -11.64 -10.40 2.77
C LEU A 208 -11.56 -10.58 1.25
N SER A 209 -10.48 -11.10 0.69
CA SER A 209 -10.42 -11.48 -0.72
C SER A 209 -11.49 -12.50 -1.06
N THR A 210 -11.53 -13.62 -0.30
CA THR A 210 -12.56 -14.66 -0.46
C THR A 210 -13.97 -14.15 -0.16
N VAL A 211 -14.13 -13.28 0.84
CA VAL A 211 -15.44 -12.67 1.15
C VAL A 211 -15.94 -11.86 -0.04
N ILE A 212 -15.07 -11.02 -0.62
CA ILE A 212 -15.40 -10.20 -1.79
C ILE A 212 -15.73 -11.07 -3.00
N GLU A 213 -14.96 -12.15 -3.26
CA GLU A 213 -15.24 -13.10 -4.33
C GLU A 213 -16.62 -13.75 -4.18
N LYS A 214 -16.93 -14.24 -2.99
CA LYS A 214 -18.22 -14.88 -2.72
C LYS A 214 -19.41 -13.92 -2.82
N ALA A 215 -19.25 -12.69 -2.35
CA ALA A 215 -20.30 -11.69 -2.39
C ALA A 215 -20.50 -11.08 -3.78
N SER A 216 -19.44 -10.95 -4.57
CA SER A 216 -19.49 -10.37 -5.91
C SER A 216 -19.76 -11.39 -7.02
N GLY A 217 -19.37 -12.65 -6.79
CA GLY A 217 -19.41 -13.72 -7.80
C GLY A 217 -18.28 -13.67 -8.83
N ILE A 218 -17.24 -12.85 -8.61
CA ILE A 218 -16.11 -12.70 -9.51
C ILE A 218 -14.78 -12.76 -8.73
N PRO A 219 -13.67 -13.19 -9.38
CA PRO A 219 -12.35 -13.21 -8.73
C PRO A 219 -11.97 -11.86 -8.13
N PHE A 220 -11.24 -11.87 -7.03
CA PHE A 220 -10.92 -10.68 -6.22
C PHE A 220 -10.23 -9.59 -7.05
N GLU A 221 -9.15 -9.93 -7.76
CA GLU A 221 -8.38 -8.97 -8.55
C GLU A 221 -9.25 -8.35 -9.66
N LYS A 222 -10.11 -9.17 -10.28
CA LYS A 222 -11.04 -8.69 -11.29
C LYS A 222 -12.10 -7.76 -10.66
N TYR A 223 -12.62 -8.09 -9.49
CA TYR A 223 -13.54 -7.20 -8.77
C TYR A 223 -12.88 -5.86 -8.45
N MET A 224 -11.65 -5.89 -7.94
CA MET A 224 -10.88 -4.68 -7.63
C MET A 224 -10.62 -3.85 -8.88
N ALA A 225 -10.22 -4.48 -9.98
CA ALA A 225 -10.00 -3.80 -11.25
C ALA A 225 -11.28 -3.13 -11.77
N ASP A 226 -12.39 -3.89 -11.86
CA ASP A 226 -13.62 -3.43 -12.49
C ASP A 226 -14.42 -2.46 -11.61
N SER A 227 -14.42 -2.69 -10.29
CA SER A 227 -15.30 -1.98 -9.36
C SER A 227 -14.61 -0.87 -8.57
N ILE A 228 -13.28 -0.91 -8.47
CA ILE A 228 -12.50 0.05 -7.67
C ILE A 228 -11.51 0.81 -8.57
N PHE A 229 -10.59 0.12 -9.25
CA PHE A 229 -9.51 0.80 -9.98
C PHE A 229 -10.03 1.53 -11.22
N THR A 230 -10.80 0.87 -12.08
CA THR A 230 -11.33 1.48 -13.31
C THR A 230 -12.24 2.68 -13.02
N PRO A 231 -13.22 2.63 -12.09
CA PRO A 231 -14.05 3.79 -11.76
C PRO A 231 -13.26 4.96 -11.16
N ALA A 232 -12.14 4.68 -10.49
CA ALA A 232 -11.24 5.70 -9.98
C ALA A 232 -10.26 6.24 -11.05
N GLY A 233 -10.21 5.61 -12.22
CA GLY A 233 -9.27 5.97 -13.31
C GLY A 233 -7.84 5.51 -13.06
N LEU A 234 -7.64 4.47 -12.24
CA LEU A 234 -6.32 3.91 -11.92
C LEU A 234 -5.90 2.97 -13.05
N THR A 235 -4.89 3.35 -13.81
CA THR A 235 -4.42 2.59 -14.98
C THR A 235 -3.08 1.90 -14.75
N GLU A 236 -2.37 2.29 -13.70
CA GLU A 236 -1.03 1.78 -13.33
C GLU A 236 -1.05 1.05 -11.96
N THR A 237 -2.23 0.96 -11.33
CA THR A 237 -2.44 0.26 -10.05
C THR A 237 -2.81 -1.20 -10.31
N ARG A 238 -2.11 -2.11 -9.61
CA ARG A 238 -2.33 -3.55 -9.74
C ARG A 238 -1.91 -4.31 -8.49
N PHE A 239 -2.30 -5.56 -8.40
CA PHE A 239 -1.71 -6.48 -7.44
C PHE A 239 -0.37 -7.00 -7.97
N PHE A 240 0.51 -7.36 -7.04
CA PHE A 240 1.73 -8.10 -7.38
C PHE A 240 1.35 -9.44 -8.02
N ASP A 241 2.05 -9.75 -9.10
CA ASP A 241 1.95 -11.01 -9.82
C ASP A 241 3.38 -11.40 -10.21
N PRO A 242 3.94 -12.50 -9.69
CA PRO A 242 5.33 -12.88 -9.97
C PRO A 242 5.59 -13.20 -11.44
N ASP A 243 4.54 -13.53 -12.20
CA ASP A 243 4.63 -13.84 -13.62
C ASP A 243 4.52 -12.60 -14.52
N VAL A 244 4.25 -11.42 -13.96
CA VAL A 244 4.01 -10.19 -14.70
C VAL A 244 4.92 -9.06 -14.23
N GLN A 245 5.89 -8.69 -15.06
CA GLN A 245 6.77 -7.56 -14.76
C GLN A 245 5.96 -6.24 -14.64
N ILE A 246 6.11 -5.56 -13.52
CA ILE A 246 5.53 -4.24 -13.28
C ILE A 246 6.40 -3.19 -13.99
N ARG A 247 5.75 -2.40 -14.83
CA ARG A 247 6.47 -1.34 -15.56
C ARG A 247 6.91 -0.24 -14.60
N ASN A 248 8.17 0.18 -14.69
CA ASN A 248 8.77 1.26 -13.88
C ASN A 248 8.64 1.00 -12.37
N GLU A 249 8.83 -0.24 -11.97
CA GLU A 249 8.79 -0.70 -10.59
C GLU A 249 9.95 -0.15 -9.78
N ALA A 250 9.68 0.27 -8.55
CA ALA A 250 10.69 0.47 -7.54
C ALA A 250 11.08 -0.88 -6.93
N HIS A 251 12.35 -1.06 -6.60
CA HIS A 251 12.80 -2.20 -5.82
C HIS A 251 12.91 -1.82 -4.35
N GLY A 252 12.53 -2.74 -3.46
CA GLY A 252 12.64 -2.57 -2.01
C GLY A 252 14.07 -2.83 -1.54
N TYR A 253 14.57 -2.04 -0.59
CA TYR A 253 15.93 -2.16 -0.07
C TYR A 253 15.95 -2.23 1.45
N GLY A 254 16.87 -3.03 2.01
CA GLY A 254 17.21 -3.05 3.42
C GLY A 254 18.62 -2.53 3.68
N GLN A 255 18.91 -2.09 4.90
CA GLN A 255 20.27 -1.81 5.34
C GLN A 255 20.94 -3.06 5.86
N ALA A 256 22.24 -3.11 5.64
CA ALA A 256 23.09 -4.27 5.79
C ALA A 256 23.61 -4.57 7.21
N ASP A 257 22.96 -4.27 8.30
CA ASP A 257 23.53 -4.42 9.65
C ASP A 257 22.72 -5.19 10.68
N GLY A 258 21.93 -6.18 10.24
CA GLY A 258 21.28 -7.14 11.11
C GLY A 258 19.76 -7.23 10.95
N LEU A 259 19.14 -8.14 11.68
CA LEU A 259 17.69 -8.25 11.76
C LEU A 259 17.16 -7.04 12.52
N SER A 260 16.31 -6.23 11.92
CA SER A 260 15.50 -5.28 12.67
C SER A 260 14.47 -6.05 13.49
N GLU A 261 13.96 -5.43 14.56
CA GLU A 261 12.86 -6.01 15.39
C GLU A 261 11.62 -6.37 14.56
N ASP A 262 11.58 -5.95 13.31
CA ASP A 262 10.46 -6.02 12.38
C ASP A 262 10.69 -6.95 11.17
N ASP A 263 11.51 -8.00 11.28
CA ASP A 263 11.71 -9.05 10.27
C ASP A 263 12.47 -8.65 8.99
N GLN A 264 13.30 -7.64 9.05
CA GLN A 264 14.04 -7.20 7.87
C GLN A 264 15.49 -7.68 7.92
N PHE A 265 15.91 -8.38 6.87
CA PHE A 265 17.28 -8.76 6.67
C PHE A 265 18.11 -7.54 6.26
N VAL A 266 19.26 -7.40 6.90
CA VAL A 266 20.16 -6.31 6.67
C VAL A 266 21.55 -6.92 6.50
N SER A 267 22.30 -6.58 5.46
CA SER A 267 23.60 -7.19 5.22
C SER A 267 24.68 -6.66 6.17
N GLU A 268 25.76 -7.45 6.38
CA GLU A 268 26.78 -7.18 7.40
C GLU A 268 27.76 -6.04 7.06
N ASP A 269 27.68 -5.43 5.86
CA ASP A 269 28.68 -4.48 5.37
C ASP A 269 28.20 -3.02 5.21
N GLY A 270 27.01 -2.70 5.73
CA GLY A 270 26.47 -1.33 5.75
C GLY A 270 26.01 -0.80 4.38
N ARG A 271 25.87 -1.68 3.36
CA ARG A 271 25.36 -1.32 2.05
C ARG A 271 23.88 -1.62 1.93
N TRP A 272 23.22 -0.91 1.01
CA TRP A 272 21.84 -1.22 0.64
C TRP A 272 21.79 -2.53 -0.13
N GLU A 273 20.95 -3.47 0.32
CA GLU A 273 20.67 -4.72 -0.37
C GLU A 273 19.22 -4.73 -0.86
N GLU A 274 19.04 -5.30 -2.04
CA GLU A 274 17.73 -5.45 -2.64
C GLU A 274 16.96 -6.61 -2.01
N TYR A 275 15.68 -6.39 -1.83
CA TYR A 275 14.76 -7.32 -1.19
C TYR A 275 14.00 -8.17 -2.23
N ASP A 276 14.72 -8.73 -3.22
CA ASP A 276 14.10 -9.43 -4.36
C ASP A 276 13.36 -10.72 -3.96
N TYR A 277 13.91 -11.49 -3.00
CA TYR A 277 13.23 -12.69 -2.48
C TYR A 277 12.03 -12.36 -1.59
N GLY A 278 12.01 -11.18 -0.97
CA GLY A 278 10.87 -10.69 -0.21
C GLY A 278 9.64 -10.48 -1.08
N GLU A 279 9.81 -10.07 -2.31
CA GLU A 279 8.72 -9.90 -3.26
C GLU A 279 7.97 -11.20 -3.48
N ALA A 280 8.65 -12.29 -3.77
CA ALA A 280 8.02 -13.59 -3.96
C ALA A 280 7.34 -14.14 -2.69
N ALA A 281 7.85 -13.77 -1.49
CA ALA A 281 7.36 -14.29 -0.21
C ALA A 281 6.21 -13.47 0.38
N PHE A 282 6.31 -12.12 0.31
CA PHE A 282 5.45 -11.23 1.08
C PHE A 282 4.31 -10.61 0.27
N PHE A 283 4.41 -10.54 -1.05
CA PHE A 283 3.44 -9.85 -1.89
C PHE A 283 2.28 -10.69 -2.43
N PRO A 284 2.29 -12.04 -2.41
CA PRO A 284 1.12 -12.81 -2.85
C PRO A 284 -0.11 -12.70 -1.94
N THR A 285 -0.08 -11.85 -0.92
CA THR A 285 -1.24 -11.60 -0.07
C THR A 285 -2.07 -10.46 -0.64
N ARG A 286 -3.19 -10.80 -1.24
CA ARG A 286 -3.99 -9.91 -2.08
C ARG A 286 -4.67 -8.78 -1.30
N ALA A 287 -5.42 -9.12 -0.24
CA ALA A 287 -6.32 -8.19 0.42
C ALA A 287 -5.66 -7.25 1.43
N ASP A 288 -4.43 -7.51 1.87
CA ASP A 288 -3.80 -6.79 2.98
C ASP A 288 -2.54 -6.00 2.61
N ARG A 289 -1.76 -6.38 1.56
CA ARG A 289 -0.48 -5.72 1.23
C ARG A 289 0.00 -5.81 -0.22
N GLY A 290 -0.75 -6.42 -1.13
CA GLY A 290 -0.29 -6.78 -2.47
C GLY A 290 -0.41 -5.69 -3.54
N ILE A 291 -0.87 -4.47 -3.24
CA ILE A 291 -1.05 -3.42 -4.24
C ILE A 291 0.25 -2.68 -4.52
N TYR A 292 0.59 -2.59 -5.82
CA TYR A 292 1.51 -1.61 -6.39
C TYR A 292 0.72 -0.48 -7.04
N THR A 293 1.14 0.76 -6.79
CA THR A 293 0.51 1.96 -7.38
C THR A 293 1.55 3.03 -7.67
N THR A 294 1.18 4.01 -8.46
CA THR A 294 1.98 5.20 -8.76
C THR A 294 1.42 6.41 -8.04
N ALA A 295 2.22 7.46 -7.86
CA ALA A 295 1.75 8.72 -7.28
C ALA A 295 0.60 9.32 -8.10
N ARG A 296 0.64 9.21 -9.44
CA ARG A 296 -0.43 9.66 -10.34
C ARG A 296 -1.75 8.98 -10.04
N ASP A 297 -1.73 7.66 -9.92
CA ASP A 297 -2.94 6.89 -9.65
C ASP A 297 -3.42 7.11 -8.23
N TYR A 298 -2.50 7.31 -7.28
CA TYR A 298 -2.89 7.56 -5.89
C TYR A 298 -3.61 8.91 -5.72
N PHE A 299 -3.23 9.95 -6.45
CA PHE A 299 -4.02 11.19 -6.50
C PHE A 299 -5.43 10.97 -7.06
N LYS A 300 -5.56 10.19 -8.13
CA LYS A 300 -6.89 9.84 -8.68
C LYS A 300 -7.72 9.03 -7.69
N TRP A 301 -7.06 8.11 -6.95
CA TRP A 301 -7.69 7.35 -5.87
C TRP A 301 -8.25 8.27 -4.79
N LEU A 302 -7.45 9.18 -4.25
CA LEU A 302 -7.89 10.14 -3.24
C LEU A 302 -9.08 10.95 -3.76
N LYS A 303 -8.95 11.55 -4.94
CA LYS A 303 -10.02 12.33 -5.57
C LYS A 303 -11.30 11.51 -5.74
N ALA A 304 -11.20 10.31 -6.28
CA ALA A 304 -12.37 9.45 -6.52
C ALA A 304 -13.07 8.99 -5.23
N LEU A 305 -12.29 8.71 -4.20
CA LEU A 305 -12.80 8.31 -2.88
C LEU A 305 -13.52 9.49 -2.20
N LEU A 306 -12.86 10.65 -2.13
CA LEU A 306 -13.37 11.83 -1.41
C LEU A 306 -14.56 12.49 -2.13
N GLU A 307 -14.63 12.41 -3.45
CA GLU A 307 -15.78 12.85 -4.26
C GLU A 307 -16.96 11.85 -4.26
N GLY A 308 -16.86 10.72 -3.56
CA GLY A 308 -17.93 9.74 -3.50
C GLY A 308 -18.15 8.94 -4.80
N ARG A 309 -17.18 8.91 -5.71
CA ARG A 309 -17.29 8.20 -7.01
C ARG A 309 -17.14 6.68 -6.89
N ILE A 310 -16.52 6.21 -5.81
CA ILE A 310 -16.27 4.78 -5.59
C ILE A 310 -17.29 4.20 -4.62
N ILE A 311 -17.46 4.85 -3.48
CA ILE A 311 -18.47 4.56 -2.45
C ILE A 311 -19.17 5.85 -2.08
N ASP A 312 -20.39 5.76 -1.55
CA ASP A 312 -21.15 6.94 -1.13
C ASP A 312 -20.53 7.64 0.10
N ASN A 313 -20.90 8.89 0.30
CA ASN A 313 -20.38 9.70 1.40
C ASN A 313 -20.66 9.10 2.79
N ALA A 314 -21.80 8.42 2.97
CA ALA A 314 -22.11 7.75 4.23
C ALA A 314 -21.11 6.63 4.53
N SER A 315 -20.72 5.86 3.52
CA SER A 315 -19.68 4.83 3.61
C SER A 315 -18.30 5.44 3.88
N VAL A 316 -17.98 6.60 3.30
CA VAL A 316 -16.73 7.33 3.59
C VAL A 316 -16.70 7.78 5.06
N VAL A 317 -17.79 8.36 5.55
CA VAL A 317 -17.92 8.78 6.95
C VAL A 317 -17.81 7.58 7.89
N GLU A 318 -18.53 6.48 7.60
CA GLU A 318 -18.48 5.26 8.41
C GLU A 318 -17.04 4.72 8.54
N ARG A 319 -16.25 4.80 7.48
CA ARG A 319 -14.85 4.38 7.49
C ARG A 319 -14.01 5.17 8.49
N TYR A 320 -14.26 6.46 8.63
CA TYR A 320 -13.54 7.36 9.51
C TYR A 320 -14.15 7.48 10.92
N ASN A 321 -15.23 6.77 11.22
CA ASN A 321 -15.79 6.71 12.55
C ASN A 321 -14.86 5.92 13.49
N TRP A 322 -14.63 6.46 14.69
CA TRP A 322 -13.84 5.82 15.74
C TRP A 322 -14.52 4.53 16.22
N GLN A 323 -13.94 3.37 15.89
CA GLN A 323 -14.48 2.06 16.29
C GLN A 323 -13.89 1.61 17.63
N ILE A 324 -12.59 1.80 17.83
CA ILE A 324 -11.87 1.33 19.01
C ILE A 324 -10.65 2.21 19.29
N SER A 325 -10.28 2.37 20.56
CA SER A 325 -9.02 3.00 20.97
C SER A 325 -7.87 1.99 20.90
N THR A 326 -6.70 2.43 20.44
CA THR A 326 -5.47 1.64 20.52
C THR A 326 -4.83 1.79 21.91
N LYS A 327 -3.69 1.16 22.12
CA LYS A 327 -2.90 1.36 23.37
C LYS A 327 -2.16 2.70 23.41
N ILE A 328 -2.13 3.44 22.29
CA ILE A 328 -1.46 4.75 22.18
C ILE A 328 -2.50 5.82 22.49
N PRO A 329 -2.29 6.68 23.50
CA PRO A 329 -3.23 7.76 23.80
C PRO A 329 -3.50 8.66 22.59
N GLY A 330 -4.78 8.99 22.37
CA GLY A 330 -5.20 9.84 21.24
C GLY A 330 -5.22 9.13 19.89
N ILE A 331 -4.86 7.84 19.81
CA ILE A 331 -4.91 7.06 18.59
C ILE A 331 -5.96 5.95 18.71
N GLY A 332 -6.85 5.90 17.74
CA GLY A 332 -7.85 4.87 17.56
C GLY A 332 -7.77 4.23 16.18
N TYR A 333 -8.76 3.39 15.90
CA TYR A 333 -8.87 2.72 14.62
C TYR A 333 -10.32 2.80 14.11
N GLY A 334 -10.47 3.13 12.86
CA GLY A 334 -11.73 3.11 12.12
C GLY A 334 -11.89 1.80 11.35
N LEU A 335 -12.44 1.87 10.13
CA LEU A 335 -12.50 0.72 9.25
C LEU A 335 -11.30 0.76 8.28
N GLY A 336 -10.27 -0.05 8.54
CA GLY A 336 -9.04 -0.15 7.75
C GLY A 336 -8.15 1.08 7.78
N VAL A 337 -8.21 1.90 8.84
CA VAL A 337 -7.45 3.15 8.95
C VAL A 337 -7.23 3.53 10.40
N PHE A 338 -6.05 4.04 10.73
CA PHE A 338 -5.79 4.69 12.02
C PHE A 338 -6.42 6.07 12.07
N LEU A 339 -6.85 6.47 13.26
CA LEU A 339 -7.44 7.76 13.54
C LEU A 339 -6.65 8.42 14.68
N GLU A 340 -6.34 9.70 14.53
CA GLU A 340 -5.75 10.49 15.60
C GLU A 340 -6.70 11.63 15.97
N SER A 341 -7.00 11.74 17.27
CA SER A 341 -7.78 12.82 17.84
C SER A 341 -7.19 13.15 19.21
N ALA A 342 -6.57 14.30 19.31
CA ALA A 342 -6.01 14.82 20.55
C ALA A 342 -6.37 16.29 20.70
N PRO A 343 -6.46 16.85 21.94
CA PRO A 343 -6.95 18.20 22.19
C PRO A 343 -6.24 19.31 21.39
N ASP A 344 -4.94 19.12 21.12
CA ASP A 344 -4.11 20.11 20.43
C ASP A 344 -3.78 19.72 18.98
N TYR A 345 -4.43 18.66 18.47
CA TYR A 345 -4.16 18.14 17.13
C TYR A 345 -5.43 18.06 16.30
N PRO A 346 -5.43 18.52 15.04
CA PRO A 346 -6.58 18.33 14.17
C PRO A 346 -6.83 16.84 13.96
N TYR A 347 -8.10 16.48 13.85
CA TYR A 347 -8.51 15.13 13.53
C TYR A 347 -7.89 14.69 12.21
N LYS A 348 -7.28 13.52 12.19
CA LYS A 348 -6.74 12.93 10.97
C LYS A 348 -6.91 11.43 10.90
N ALA A 349 -7.07 10.94 9.68
CA ALA A 349 -6.97 9.54 9.34
C ALA A 349 -5.58 9.26 8.75
N PHE A 350 -4.90 8.21 9.18
CA PHE A 350 -3.56 7.91 8.68
C PHE A 350 -3.29 6.41 8.58
N HIS A 351 -2.26 6.06 7.84
CA HIS A 351 -1.72 4.71 7.79
C HIS A 351 -0.20 4.77 7.74
N MET A 352 0.43 3.87 8.49
CA MET A 352 1.87 3.63 8.45
C MET A 352 2.07 2.15 8.19
N SER A 353 2.95 1.82 7.26
CA SER A 353 3.21 0.41 6.95
C SER A 353 4.60 0.22 6.35
N TYR A 354 5.07 -1.02 6.39
CA TYR A 354 6.28 -1.45 5.70
C TYR A 354 6.12 -2.92 5.30
N ASN A 355 6.82 -3.33 4.28
CA ASN A 355 6.88 -4.71 3.80
C ASN A 355 7.95 -4.85 2.70
N GLY A 356 8.81 -5.88 2.78
CA GLY A 356 9.77 -6.18 1.71
C GLY A 356 10.63 -4.99 1.27
N GLY A 357 11.19 -4.24 2.20
CA GLY A 357 11.98 -3.05 1.91
C GLY A 357 11.16 -1.79 1.58
N PHE A 358 9.86 -1.91 1.36
CA PHE A 358 8.99 -0.74 1.14
C PHE A 358 8.43 -0.22 2.46
N SER A 359 8.18 1.10 2.51
CA SER A 359 7.50 1.72 3.64
C SER A 359 6.62 2.89 3.20
N VAL A 360 5.53 3.10 3.92
CA VAL A 360 4.50 4.06 3.57
C VAL A 360 4.07 4.86 4.79
N TYR A 361 3.91 6.15 4.59
CA TYR A 361 3.11 7.03 5.42
C TYR A 361 2.06 7.72 4.56
N GLN A 362 0.81 7.70 5.00
CA GLN A 362 -0.27 8.48 4.38
C GLN A 362 -1.14 9.08 5.46
N CYS A 363 -1.66 10.27 5.21
CA CYS A 363 -2.48 11.00 6.15
C CYS A 363 -3.51 11.84 5.41
N TYR A 364 -4.73 11.93 5.97
CA TYR A 364 -5.81 12.77 5.50
C TYR A 364 -6.40 13.56 6.67
N TYR A 365 -6.55 14.86 6.49
CA TYR A 365 -7.18 15.80 7.41
C TYR A 365 -8.56 16.17 6.84
N PRO A 366 -9.66 15.54 7.32
CA PRO A 366 -10.99 15.74 6.74
C PRO A 366 -11.48 17.20 6.80
N ASP A 367 -11.21 17.89 7.90
CA ASP A 367 -11.67 19.26 8.11
C ASP A 367 -10.99 20.28 7.18
N ASN A 368 -9.83 19.89 6.60
CA ASN A 368 -9.02 20.76 5.75
C ASN A 368 -9.00 20.31 4.29
N ASP A 369 -9.68 19.19 3.94
CA ASP A 369 -9.57 18.52 2.64
C ASP A 369 -8.11 18.41 2.16
N LEU A 370 -7.25 17.95 3.07
CA LEU A 370 -5.80 17.89 2.89
C LEU A 370 -5.29 16.49 3.09
N ALA A 371 -4.58 15.93 2.11
CA ALA A 371 -3.91 14.65 2.24
C ALA A 371 -2.43 14.75 1.85
N ILE A 372 -1.63 13.89 2.45
CA ILE A 372 -0.23 13.66 2.08
C ILE A 372 0.06 12.17 2.05
N PHE A 373 0.90 11.75 1.12
CA PHE A 373 1.47 10.41 1.10
C PHE A 373 2.98 10.45 0.85
N VAL A 374 3.67 9.49 1.44
CA VAL A 374 5.09 9.19 1.25
C VAL A 374 5.19 7.70 0.95
N PHE A 375 5.57 7.34 -0.26
CA PHE A 375 5.85 5.97 -0.66
C PHE A 375 7.35 5.83 -0.84
N SER A 376 7.97 4.95 -0.07
CA SER A 376 9.42 4.77 -0.02
C SER A 376 9.80 3.32 -0.26
N ASN A 377 10.95 3.09 -0.84
CA ASN A 377 11.55 1.77 -1.02
C ASN A 377 12.67 1.48 -0.02
N ARG A 378 12.61 2.10 1.17
CA ARG A 378 13.47 1.82 2.33
C ARG A 378 12.66 1.94 3.63
N PRO A 379 12.89 1.09 4.64
CA PRO A 379 12.09 1.05 5.86
C PRO A 379 12.68 1.85 7.04
N ASP A 380 13.94 2.26 6.98
CA ASP A 380 14.78 2.78 8.06
C ASP A 380 14.50 4.22 8.50
N TRP A 381 13.31 4.74 8.24
CA TRP A 381 12.88 6.06 8.70
C TRP A 381 11.66 5.98 9.62
N ASP A 382 11.63 6.82 10.64
CA ASP A 382 10.52 6.90 11.58
C ASP A 382 9.31 7.61 10.94
N ARG A 383 8.30 6.82 10.57
CA ARG A 383 7.06 7.28 9.93
C ARG A 383 6.19 8.13 10.85
N LEU A 384 6.17 7.79 12.15
CA LEU A 384 5.37 8.54 13.13
C LEU A 384 5.99 9.92 13.39
N GLU A 385 7.30 9.97 13.60
CA GLU A 385 8.02 11.22 13.82
C GLU A 385 7.99 12.11 12.55
N THR A 386 8.11 11.48 11.37
CA THR A 386 7.95 12.20 10.09
C THR A 386 6.54 12.78 9.96
N GLY A 387 5.52 12.03 10.32
CA GLY A 387 4.13 12.52 10.35
C GLY A 387 3.94 13.72 11.28
N LYS A 388 4.60 13.75 12.44
CA LYS A 388 4.60 14.91 13.35
C LYS A 388 5.29 16.14 12.72
N LYS A 389 6.44 15.93 12.06
CA LYS A 389 7.16 17.01 11.34
C LYS A 389 6.32 17.59 10.20
N ILE A 390 5.65 16.74 9.42
CA ILE A 390 4.71 17.16 8.38
C ILE A 390 3.58 18.00 8.99
N SER A 391 2.94 17.51 10.07
CA SER A 391 1.87 18.24 10.76
C SER A 391 2.36 19.60 11.28
N ALA A 392 3.59 19.69 11.79
CA ALA A 392 4.19 20.96 12.23
C ALA A 392 4.41 21.93 11.07
N ILE A 393 4.82 21.44 9.89
CA ILE A 393 4.94 22.27 8.69
C ILE A 393 3.56 22.79 8.29
N PHE A 394 2.53 21.94 8.19
CA PHE A 394 1.19 22.35 7.83
C PHE A 394 0.63 23.41 8.77
N ARG A 395 0.83 23.29 10.11
CA ARG A 395 0.44 24.32 11.08
C ARG A 395 1.17 25.62 10.88
N ARG A 396 2.50 25.57 10.65
CA ARG A 396 3.30 26.79 10.42
C ARG A 396 2.77 27.62 9.26
N PHE A 397 2.17 26.99 8.28
CA PHE A 397 1.61 27.64 7.10
C PHE A 397 0.08 27.76 7.14
N ASN A 398 -0.56 27.47 8.29
CA ASN A 398 -2.02 27.53 8.49
C ASN A 398 -2.83 26.64 7.53
N TRP A 399 -2.30 25.46 7.22
CA TRP A 399 -3.00 24.47 6.40
C TRP A 399 -3.87 23.51 7.25
N ILE A 400 -3.57 23.38 8.56
CA ILE A 400 -4.32 22.64 9.57
C ILE A 400 -4.33 23.38 10.89
#